data_4567d3fa65dab3ad58a0b5b08adeada1
#
_entry.id   4567d3fa65dab3ad58a0b5b08adeada1
#
_cell.length_a   1.000
_cell.length_b   1.000
_cell.length_c   1.000
_cell.angle_alpha   90.00
_cell.angle_beta   90.00
_cell.angle_gamma   90.00
#
_symmetry.space_group_name_H-M   'P 1'
#
loop_
_entity.id
_entity.type
_entity.pdbx_description
1 polymer ?
#
loop_
_entity_poly.entity_id
_entity_poly.type
_entity_poly.pdbx_seq_one_letter_code
_entity_poly.pdbx_strand_id
1 'polypeptide(L)'
;MSFNVIRHHRWWFVISSILVIISLISIFTKGFNFGIDYTGGTIVEVQFTKPVEVSQVRDVLKTFDLENAQIQLSGDTAETAGEDVMIRTRNLEPSESAAVVEKLNSDIGENTVKRIETVGAVIGSEVTQHALLNLVIAFAV
;
A
#
# COMPACT_ATOMS: atom_id res chain seq x y z
N MET A 1 25.29 -33.47 15.40
CA MET A 1 24.29 -33.09 16.41
C MET A 1 22.91 -33.43 15.86
N SER A 2 22.31 -34.52 16.34
CA SER A 2 20.95 -34.91 15.91
C SER A 2 19.93 -34.15 16.79
N PHE A 3 19.30 -33.14 16.21
CA PHE A 3 18.18 -32.44 16.84
C PHE A 3 16.99 -33.41 16.93
N ASN A 4 16.71 -33.92 18.11
CA ASN A 4 15.56 -34.78 18.36
C ASN A 4 14.27 -33.95 18.42
N VAL A 5 13.83 -33.47 17.25
CA VAL A 5 12.63 -32.63 17.07
C VAL A 5 11.37 -33.33 17.59
N ILE A 6 11.29 -34.65 17.39
CA ILE A 6 10.14 -35.48 17.80
C ILE A 6 9.96 -35.54 19.32
N ARG A 7 11.04 -35.55 20.08
CA ARG A 7 10.99 -35.62 21.55
C ARG A 7 10.47 -34.32 22.19
N HIS A 8 10.60 -33.18 21.51
CA HIS A 8 10.20 -31.86 21.97
C HIS A 8 8.98 -31.30 21.22
N HIS A 9 8.16 -32.17 20.58
CA HIS A 9 7.01 -31.73 19.78
C HIS A 9 6.06 -30.80 20.55
N ARG A 10 5.84 -31.02 21.86
CA ARG A 10 4.98 -30.16 22.69
C ARG A 10 5.49 -28.71 22.76
N TRP A 11 6.81 -28.51 22.84
CA TRP A 11 7.41 -27.20 22.87
C TRP A 11 7.22 -26.47 21.51
N TRP A 12 7.34 -27.21 20.42
CA TRP A 12 7.08 -26.65 19.07
C TRP A 12 5.62 -26.24 18.89
N PHE A 13 4.68 -27.03 19.40
CA PHE A 13 3.26 -26.66 19.40
C PHE A 13 2.99 -25.40 20.24
N VAL A 14 3.59 -25.28 21.40
CA VAL A 14 3.43 -24.11 22.27
C VAL A 14 3.98 -22.86 21.57
N ILE A 15 5.18 -22.92 21.01
CA ILE A 15 5.79 -21.80 20.29
C ILE A 15 4.92 -21.40 19.09
N SER A 16 4.49 -22.38 18.29
CA SER A 16 3.62 -22.12 17.14
C SER A 16 2.29 -21.48 17.55
N SER A 17 1.66 -21.99 18.61
CA SER A 17 0.41 -21.43 19.13
C SER A 17 0.58 -19.98 19.61
N ILE A 18 1.67 -19.67 20.29
CA ILE A 18 1.97 -18.29 20.72
C ILE A 18 2.14 -17.38 19.51
N LEU A 19 2.87 -17.81 18.49
CA LEU A 19 3.05 -17.04 17.27
C LEU A 19 1.72 -16.79 16.54
N VAL A 20 0.86 -17.80 16.46
CA VAL A 20 -0.47 -17.65 15.86
C VAL A 20 -1.32 -16.66 16.65
N ILE A 21 -1.33 -16.75 17.97
CA ILE A 21 -2.08 -15.83 18.83
C ILE A 21 -1.59 -14.38 18.65
N ILE A 22 -0.28 -14.15 18.67
CA ILE A 22 0.32 -12.83 18.45
C ILE A 22 -0.06 -12.30 17.06
N SER A 23 -0.02 -13.15 16.03
CA SER A 23 -0.41 -12.80 14.68
C SER A 23 -1.88 -12.39 14.59
N LEU A 24 -2.78 -13.16 15.20
CA LEU A 24 -4.20 -12.83 15.26
C LEU A 24 -4.44 -11.51 15.99
N ILE A 25 -3.84 -11.30 17.15
CA ILE A 25 -3.94 -10.03 17.89
C ILE A 25 -3.44 -8.87 17.02
N SER A 26 -2.33 -9.05 16.31
CA SER A 26 -1.80 -8.02 15.41
C SER A 26 -2.77 -7.68 14.28
N ILE A 27 -3.41 -8.68 13.68
CA ILE A 27 -4.42 -8.50 12.64
C ILE A 27 -5.63 -7.72 13.17
N PHE A 28 -6.13 -8.08 14.35
CA PHE A 28 -7.29 -7.41 14.95
C PHE A 28 -7.00 -5.99 15.43
N THR A 29 -5.76 -5.69 15.81
CA THR A 29 -5.37 -4.35 16.32
C THR A 29 -4.91 -3.40 15.22
N LYS A 30 -4.16 -3.90 14.24
CA LYS A 30 -3.59 -3.10 13.15
C LYS A 30 -4.40 -3.18 11.86
N GLY A 31 -5.26 -4.20 11.71
CA GLY A 31 -5.99 -4.48 10.47
C GLY A 31 -5.07 -4.97 9.34
N PHE A 32 -5.65 -5.12 8.17
CA PHE A 32 -4.93 -5.42 6.93
C PHE A 32 -4.73 -4.15 6.11
N ASN A 33 -3.53 -3.94 5.59
CA ASN A 33 -3.29 -2.95 4.55
C ASN A 33 -3.64 -3.57 3.19
N PHE A 34 -4.88 -3.39 2.79
CA PHE A 34 -5.33 -3.81 1.47
C PHE A 34 -4.82 -2.87 0.38
N GLY A 35 -4.52 -3.41 -0.80
CA GLY A 35 -4.27 -2.60 -1.99
C GLY A 35 -5.56 -1.89 -2.46
N ILE A 36 -5.41 -0.91 -3.36
CA ILE A 36 -6.55 -0.17 -3.91
C ILE A 36 -7.52 -1.07 -4.69
N ASP A 37 -7.07 -2.21 -5.17
CA ASP A 37 -7.91 -3.21 -5.84
C ASP A 37 -9.03 -3.73 -4.94
N TYR A 38 -8.82 -3.70 -3.61
CA TYR A 38 -9.78 -4.16 -2.61
C TYR A 38 -10.52 -3.02 -1.90
N THR A 39 -9.85 -1.90 -1.65
CA THR A 39 -10.44 -0.77 -0.90
C THR A 39 -10.99 0.32 -1.81
N GLY A 40 -10.66 0.27 -3.09
CA GLY A 40 -10.75 1.41 -3.98
C GLY A 40 -9.69 2.45 -3.67
N GLY A 41 -9.48 3.39 -4.57
CA GLY A 41 -8.51 4.46 -4.41
C GLY A 41 -7.86 4.87 -5.72
N THR A 42 -6.95 5.83 -5.63
CA THR A 42 -6.20 6.33 -6.77
C THR A 42 -4.71 6.11 -6.56
N ILE A 43 -4.05 5.59 -7.58
CA ILE A 43 -2.58 5.57 -7.69
C ILE A 43 -2.19 6.67 -8.68
N VAL A 44 -1.31 7.54 -8.23
CA VAL A 44 -0.65 8.55 -9.07
C VAL A 44 0.83 8.22 -9.09
N GLU A 45 1.36 7.93 -10.26
CA GLU A 45 2.78 7.66 -10.48
C GLU A 45 3.37 8.77 -11.33
N VAL A 46 4.32 9.51 -10.76
CA VAL A 46 5.01 10.62 -11.40
C VAL A 46 6.51 10.43 -11.34
N GLN A 47 7.19 10.83 -12.40
CA GLN A 47 8.65 10.87 -12.47
C GLN A 47 9.11 12.32 -12.45
N PHE A 48 9.97 12.65 -11.51
CA PHE A 48 10.63 13.94 -11.41
C PHE A 48 11.95 13.93 -12.17
N THR A 49 12.38 15.11 -12.59
CA THR A 49 13.70 15.29 -13.24
C THR A 49 14.86 15.20 -12.26
N LYS A 50 14.58 15.26 -10.96
CA LYS A 50 15.57 15.19 -9.87
C LYS A 50 15.01 14.35 -8.72
N PRO A 51 15.87 13.67 -7.95
CA PRO A 51 15.45 12.97 -6.75
C PRO A 51 14.71 13.88 -5.77
N VAL A 52 13.58 13.38 -5.24
CA VAL A 52 12.74 14.10 -4.29
C VAL A 52 12.66 13.34 -2.96
N GLU A 53 12.33 14.03 -1.89
CA GLU A 53 12.11 13.42 -0.59
C GLU A 53 10.62 13.21 -0.30
N VAL A 54 10.31 12.14 0.43
CA VAL A 54 8.94 11.84 0.87
C VAL A 54 8.31 13.00 1.64
N SER A 55 9.11 13.75 2.41
CA SER A 55 8.68 14.93 3.17
C SER A 55 8.10 16.02 2.27
N GLN A 56 8.77 16.34 1.16
CA GLN A 56 8.34 17.35 0.20
C GLN A 56 7.01 16.97 -0.46
N VAL A 57 6.91 15.71 -0.90
CA VAL A 57 5.67 15.21 -1.49
C VAL A 57 4.52 15.23 -0.48
N ARG A 58 4.78 14.83 0.77
CA ARG A 58 3.78 14.83 1.83
C ARG A 58 3.26 16.23 2.17
N ASP A 59 4.14 17.23 2.17
CA ASP A 59 3.74 18.62 2.45
C ASP A 59 2.80 19.17 1.37
N VAL A 60 3.03 18.83 0.11
CA VAL A 60 2.09 19.15 -0.98
C VAL A 60 0.76 18.42 -0.79
N LEU A 61 0.79 17.12 -0.46
CA LEU A 61 -0.43 16.33 -0.28
C LEU A 61 -1.29 16.80 0.90
N LYS A 62 -0.71 17.40 1.94
CA LYS A 62 -1.46 18.01 3.05
C LYS A 62 -2.42 19.10 2.58
N THR A 63 -2.09 19.83 1.53
CA THR A 63 -2.96 20.89 1.00
C THR A 63 -4.25 20.37 0.36
N PHE A 64 -4.31 19.05 0.11
CA PHE A 64 -5.47 18.35 -0.44
C PHE A 64 -6.13 17.38 0.55
N ASP A 65 -5.83 17.49 1.85
CA ASP A 65 -6.27 16.53 2.89
C ASP A 65 -5.85 15.07 2.59
N LEU A 66 -4.68 14.90 1.96
CA LEU A 66 -4.11 13.60 1.58
C LEU A 66 -2.86 13.25 2.40
N GLU A 67 -2.76 13.72 3.63
CA GLU A 67 -1.61 13.48 4.51
C GLU A 67 -1.39 11.99 4.84
N ASN A 68 -2.49 11.20 4.83
CA ASN A 68 -2.46 9.75 5.06
C ASN A 68 -2.12 8.93 3.80
N ALA A 69 -1.86 9.58 2.67
CA ALA A 69 -1.47 8.89 1.45
C ALA A 69 -0.17 8.11 1.65
N GLN A 70 -0.12 6.91 1.09
CA GLN A 70 1.11 6.13 1.04
C GLN A 70 1.99 6.66 -0.09
N ILE A 71 3.19 7.14 0.26
CA ILE A 71 4.18 7.63 -0.69
C ILE A 71 5.31 6.61 -0.75
N GLN A 72 5.63 6.17 -1.94
CA GLN A 72 6.72 5.24 -2.20
C GLN A 72 7.63 5.84 -3.26
N LEU A 73 8.91 5.96 -2.94
CA LEU A 73 9.93 6.38 -3.88
C LEU A 73 10.57 5.14 -4.49
N SER A 74 10.82 5.19 -5.78
CA SER A 74 11.58 4.17 -6.50
C SER A 74 12.47 4.84 -7.55
N GLY A 75 13.27 4.03 -8.22
CA GLY A 75 14.13 4.44 -9.33
C GLY A 75 14.78 3.20 -9.90
N ASP A 76 15.01 3.19 -11.20
CA ASP A 76 15.53 2.02 -11.92
C ASP A 76 17.02 1.74 -11.61
N THR A 77 17.73 2.76 -11.13
CA THR A 77 19.15 2.66 -10.77
C THR A 77 19.44 3.44 -9.49
N ALA A 78 20.63 3.23 -8.92
CA ALA A 78 21.08 3.99 -7.75
C ALA A 78 21.22 5.50 -8.03
N GLU A 79 21.39 5.90 -9.28
CA GLU A 79 21.49 7.29 -9.70
C GLU A 79 20.12 7.97 -9.85
N THR A 80 19.05 7.18 -10.17
CA THR A 80 17.68 7.65 -10.32
C THR A 80 16.81 7.34 -9.11
N ALA A 81 17.40 6.85 -8.03
CA ALA A 81 16.70 6.55 -6.79
C ALA A 81 16.01 7.81 -6.25
N GLY A 82 14.67 7.75 -6.13
CA GLY A 82 13.86 8.88 -5.65
C GLY A 82 13.33 9.80 -6.75
N GLU A 83 13.57 9.52 -8.02
CA GLU A 83 12.94 10.26 -9.13
C GLU A 83 11.51 9.78 -9.40
N ASP A 84 11.24 8.49 -9.23
CA ASP A 84 9.90 7.91 -9.39
C ASP A 84 9.15 7.95 -8.06
N VAL A 85 8.00 8.59 -8.08
CA VAL A 85 7.12 8.74 -6.91
C VAL A 85 5.79 8.08 -7.20
N MET A 86 5.45 7.08 -6.39
CA MET A 86 4.14 6.45 -6.40
C MET A 86 3.35 6.91 -5.19
N ILE A 87 2.20 7.52 -5.42
CA ILE A 87 1.28 8.03 -4.40
C ILE A 87 0.02 7.18 -4.45
N ARG A 88 -0.31 6.51 -3.35
CA ARG A 88 -1.58 5.77 -3.18
C ARG A 88 -2.44 6.51 -2.18
N THR A 89 -3.66 6.83 -2.59
CA THR A 89 -4.56 7.64 -1.79
C THR A 89 -6.01 7.17 -1.93
N ARG A 90 -6.94 7.85 -1.23
CA ARG A 90 -8.37 7.67 -1.43
C ARG A 90 -8.76 7.86 -2.89
N ASN A 91 -9.98 7.46 -3.21
CA ASN A 91 -10.52 7.75 -4.54
C ASN A 91 -10.52 9.28 -4.80
N LEU A 92 -9.82 9.70 -5.85
CA LEU A 92 -9.78 11.07 -6.33
C LEU A 92 -10.58 11.19 -7.62
N GLU A 93 -11.26 12.32 -7.78
CA GLU A 93 -11.80 12.68 -9.09
C GLU A 93 -10.68 13.06 -10.07
N PRO A 94 -10.91 12.93 -11.37
CA PRO A 94 -9.92 13.32 -12.39
C PRO A 94 -9.41 14.76 -12.25
N SER A 95 -10.27 15.69 -11.82
CA SER A 95 -9.94 17.08 -11.53
C SER A 95 -9.00 17.23 -10.33
N GLU A 96 -9.25 16.47 -9.25
CA GLU A 96 -8.40 16.46 -8.04
C GLU A 96 -7.03 15.86 -8.34
N SER A 97 -6.97 14.75 -9.07
CA SER A 97 -5.71 14.11 -9.43
C SER A 97 -4.86 15.02 -10.33
N ALA A 98 -5.47 15.73 -11.27
CA ALA A 98 -4.77 16.71 -12.10
C ALA A 98 -4.24 17.88 -11.26
N ALA A 99 -5.04 18.42 -10.32
CA ALA A 99 -4.61 19.49 -9.42
C ALA A 99 -3.44 19.08 -8.52
N VAL A 100 -3.45 17.83 -8.02
CA VAL A 100 -2.33 17.28 -7.25
C VAL A 100 -1.05 17.22 -8.07
N VAL A 101 -1.12 16.73 -9.30
CA VAL A 101 0.04 16.67 -10.20
C VAL A 101 0.57 18.06 -10.54
N GLU A 102 -0.31 19.01 -10.84
CA GLU A 102 0.07 20.39 -11.12
C GLU A 102 0.74 21.05 -9.91
N LYS A 103 0.23 20.80 -8.71
CA LYS A 103 0.81 21.31 -7.47
C LYS A 103 2.18 20.69 -7.20
N LEU A 104 2.35 19.38 -7.43
CA LEU A 104 3.65 18.73 -7.32
C LEU A 104 4.67 19.33 -8.29
N ASN A 105 4.23 19.65 -9.53
CA ASN A 105 5.07 20.28 -10.52
C ASN A 105 5.51 21.70 -10.10
N SER A 106 4.58 22.50 -9.56
CA SER A 106 4.86 23.88 -9.17
C SER A 106 5.72 24.00 -7.91
N ASP A 107 5.53 23.14 -6.92
CA ASP A 107 6.16 23.28 -5.61
C ASP A 107 7.46 22.48 -5.46
N ILE A 108 7.58 21.35 -6.16
CA ILE A 108 8.75 20.46 -6.05
C ILE A 108 9.62 20.57 -7.30
N GLY A 109 9.02 20.53 -8.49
CA GLY A 109 9.75 20.62 -9.72
C GLY A 109 9.11 19.88 -10.88
N GLU A 110 9.70 20.05 -12.06
CA GLU A 110 9.19 19.46 -13.28
C GLU A 110 9.05 17.94 -13.17
N ASN A 111 7.85 17.45 -13.44
CA ASN A 111 7.52 16.03 -13.40
C ASN A 111 6.75 15.58 -14.64
N THR A 112 6.83 14.30 -14.92
CA THR A 112 6.08 13.62 -15.98
C THR A 112 5.17 12.59 -15.36
N VAL A 113 3.90 12.62 -15.69
CA VAL A 113 2.94 11.61 -15.23
C VAL A 113 3.19 10.32 -16.00
N LYS A 114 3.56 9.25 -15.27
CA LYS A 114 3.69 7.91 -15.83
C LYS A 114 2.35 7.19 -15.90
N ARG A 115 1.56 7.31 -14.81
CA ARG A 115 0.31 6.58 -14.68
C ARG A 115 -0.61 7.23 -13.64
N ILE A 116 -1.89 7.27 -13.96
CA ILE A 116 -2.96 7.53 -12.99
C ILE A 116 -3.98 6.42 -13.14
N GLU A 117 -4.21 5.66 -12.08
CA GLU A 117 -5.21 4.61 -12.02
C GLU A 117 -6.16 4.87 -10.87
N THR A 118 -7.45 4.79 -11.14
CA THR A 118 -8.48 4.96 -10.11
C THR A 118 -9.40 3.75 -10.12
N VAL A 119 -9.52 3.11 -8.95
CA VAL A 119 -10.46 2.03 -8.71
C VAL A 119 -11.58 2.54 -7.81
N GLY A 120 -12.80 2.48 -8.30
CA GLY A 120 -13.98 2.90 -7.53
C GLY A 120 -14.18 2.04 -6.28
N ALA A 121 -14.62 2.65 -5.19
CA ALA A 121 -14.84 1.96 -3.91
C ALA A 121 -15.87 0.80 -4.02
N VAL A 122 -16.81 0.90 -4.93
CA VAL A 122 -17.82 -0.17 -5.18
C VAL A 122 -17.14 -1.42 -5.74
N ILE A 123 -16.26 -1.26 -6.73
CA ILE A 123 -15.53 -2.39 -7.33
C ILE A 123 -14.62 -3.05 -6.29
N GLY A 124 -13.90 -2.26 -5.51
CA GLY A 124 -13.04 -2.77 -4.43
C GLY A 124 -13.82 -3.57 -3.38
N SER A 125 -15.01 -3.12 -2.97
CA SER A 125 -15.84 -3.82 -1.99
C SER A 125 -16.43 -5.13 -2.54
N GLU A 126 -16.87 -5.17 -3.78
CA GLU A 126 -17.37 -6.38 -4.44
C GLU A 126 -16.27 -7.44 -4.55
N VAL A 127 -15.07 -7.05 -5.00
CA VAL A 127 -13.92 -7.95 -5.09
C VAL A 127 -13.56 -8.52 -3.72
N THR A 128 -13.56 -7.70 -2.68
CA THR A 128 -13.25 -8.13 -1.31
C THR A 128 -14.27 -9.15 -0.80
N GLN A 129 -15.58 -8.88 -0.98
CA GLN A 129 -16.63 -9.79 -0.55
C GLN A 129 -16.54 -11.15 -1.25
N HIS A 130 -16.35 -11.15 -2.57
CA HIS A 130 -16.21 -12.38 -3.32
C HIS A 130 -14.91 -13.15 -2.96
N ALA A 131 -13.81 -12.45 -2.73
CA ALA A 131 -12.56 -13.07 -2.30
C ALA A 131 -12.70 -13.75 -0.93
N LEU A 132 -13.33 -13.08 0.04
CA LEU A 132 -13.58 -13.65 1.37
C LEU A 132 -14.54 -14.85 1.31
N LEU A 133 -15.62 -14.74 0.54
CA LEU A 133 -16.57 -15.85 0.36
C LEU A 133 -15.89 -17.07 -0.24
N ASN A 134 -15.13 -16.88 -1.31
CA ASN A 134 -14.38 -17.97 -1.96
C ASN A 134 -13.34 -18.59 -1.04
N LEU A 135 -12.68 -17.78 -0.20
CA LEU A 135 -11.75 -18.28 0.79
C LEU A 135 -12.43 -19.17 1.82
N VAL A 136 -13.57 -18.75 2.35
CA VAL A 136 -14.37 -19.55 3.30
C VAL A 136 -14.82 -20.86 2.67
N ILE A 137 -15.31 -20.83 1.42
CA ILE A 137 -15.71 -22.04 0.70
C ILE A 137 -14.50 -22.98 0.51
N ALA A 138 -13.34 -22.44 0.12
CA ALA A 138 -12.13 -23.24 -0.07
C ALA A 138 -11.63 -23.94 1.20
N PHE A 139 -11.87 -23.34 2.37
CA PHE A 139 -11.53 -23.97 3.65
C PHE A 139 -12.61 -24.96 4.17
N ALA A 140 -13.83 -24.87 3.65
CA ALA A 140 -14.93 -25.73 4.07
C ALA A 140 -15.02 -27.07 3.28
N VAL A 141 -14.30 -27.15 2.15
CA VAL A 141 -14.22 -28.35 1.26
C VAL A 141 -12.96 -29.15 1.53
#